data_f73991599cf16fe073c092e9db7c06b2
#
_entry.id   f73991599cf16fe073c092e9db7c06b2
#
_cell.length_a   1.000
_cell.length_b   1.000
_cell.length_c   1.000
_cell.angle_alpha   90.00
_cell.angle_beta   90.00
_cell.angle_gamma   90.00
#
_symmetry.space_group_name_H-M   'P 1'
#
loop_
_entity.id
_entity.type
_entity.pdbx_description
1 polymer ?
#
loop_
_entity_poly.entity_id
_entity_poly.type
_entity_poly.pdbx_seq_one_letter_code
_entity_poly.pdbx_strand_id
1 'polypeptide(L)'
;METVTRVEIMRTGHLGRWAAVTAALLLTGACSQVTGLAGVNATSPSTPPATSPPAAAQTGESAEPTAEHQAAEQPPKGDDPVKVPPPKLSKYEYTFPVKGCKTTYQRQLLVLPKTTIWAPQGCAFVAPIGGVVDEVNLQNSWSPATDAGAAREGKFVTIIGEDGVRYLGGHLDTVADGVRPGVRVKAGQLLGRVGRTGNARDTGPNLYFAISWKTGPAYWWVRRGMVEPWDYLDAWATGNRTYSPREKTLALRGKLGETPACAVQCGGTKKVPQAGKTQEPKPKRTDKGVVTVTPSIAPFGQQ
;
A
#
# COMPACT_ATOMS: atom_id res chain seq x y z
N MET A 1 50.88 44.71 -12.95
CA MET A 1 50.03 45.87 -12.77
C MET A 1 48.64 45.38 -12.43
N GLU A 2 48.34 45.59 -11.17
CA GLU A 2 47.08 45.20 -10.51
C GLU A 2 45.92 46.06 -10.98
N THR A 3 44.73 45.49 -10.98
CA THR A 3 43.56 46.30 -10.59
C THR A 3 42.51 45.37 -9.94
N VAL A 4 42.47 45.45 -8.63
CA VAL A 4 41.46 44.86 -7.75
C VAL A 4 40.25 45.79 -7.77
N THR A 5 39.08 45.27 -8.16
CA THR A 5 37.83 46.01 -7.99
C THR A 5 37.03 45.39 -6.86
N ARG A 6 36.97 46.13 -5.79
CA ARG A 6 36.19 45.85 -4.56
C ARG A 6 34.76 46.33 -4.78
N VAL A 7 33.79 45.43 -4.64
CA VAL A 7 32.36 45.80 -4.61
C VAL A 7 31.90 45.81 -3.16
N GLU A 8 31.48 46.98 -2.72
CA GLU A 8 30.91 47.24 -1.39
C GLU A 8 29.45 46.76 -1.33
N ILE A 9 29.12 46.11 -0.22
CA ILE A 9 27.77 45.66 0.13
C ILE A 9 27.08 46.82 0.87
N MET A 10 26.05 47.40 0.26
CA MET A 10 25.13 48.32 0.96
C MET A 10 24.09 47.48 1.75
N ARG A 11 24.20 47.60 3.07
CA ARG A 11 23.15 47.24 4.03
C ARG A 11 22.13 48.39 4.09
N THR A 12 20.88 48.09 3.73
CA THR A 12 19.76 48.94 4.13
C THR A 12 18.85 48.13 5.07
N GLY A 13 18.88 48.54 6.33
CA GLY A 13 17.96 48.06 7.35
C GLY A 13 16.61 48.77 7.22
N HIS A 14 15.53 48.03 7.29
CA HIS A 14 14.21 48.56 7.60
C HIS A 14 13.70 47.93 8.90
N LEU A 15 13.77 48.77 9.95
CA LEU A 15 13.01 48.62 11.19
C LEU A 15 11.56 49.04 10.91
N GLY A 16 10.60 48.13 11.04
CA GLY A 16 9.17 48.41 10.93
C GLY A 16 8.41 47.68 12.04
N ARG A 17 8.24 48.32 13.12
CA ARG A 17 7.16 48.59 14.10
C ARG A 17 6.14 47.47 14.27
N TRP A 18 6.21 46.88 15.44
CA TRP A 18 5.20 46.05 16.07
C TRP A 18 3.96 46.88 16.47
N ALA A 19 2.79 46.45 16.10
CA ALA A 19 1.53 46.88 16.69
C ALA A 19 0.85 45.63 17.29
N ALA A 20 0.88 45.55 18.60
CA ALA A 20 0.08 44.61 19.37
C ALA A 20 -1.39 45.06 19.38
N VAL A 21 -2.30 44.19 19.04
CA VAL A 21 -3.72 44.35 19.34
C VAL A 21 -4.17 43.13 20.12
N THR A 22 -4.28 43.32 21.41
CA THR A 22 -4.99 42.44 22.35
C THR A 22 -6.49 42.73 22.28
N ALA A 23 -7.29 41.77 21.92
CA ALA A 23 -8.74 41.81 22.15
C ALA A 23 -9.12 40.53 22.89
N ALA A 24 -9.32 40.68 24.18
CA ALA A 24 -9.98 39.69 25.03
C ALA A 24 -11.51 39.77 24.84
N LEU A 25 -12.14 38.68 24.53
CA LEU A 25 -13.59 38.54 24.64
C LEU A 25 -13.90 37.26 25.40
N LEU A 26 -14.24 37.46 26.65
CA LEU A 26 -14.91 36.51 27.54
C LEU A 26 -16.39 36.42 27.10
N LEU A 27 -16.84 35.23 26.76
CA LEU A 27 -18.26 34.89 26.72
C LEU A 27 -18.48 33.59 27.47
N THR A 28 -19.03 33.77 28.65
CA THR A 28 -19.68 32.76 29.49
C THR A 28 -21.03 32.38 28.89
N GLY A 29 -21.39 31.11 28.90
CA GLY A 29 -22.70 30.62 28.49
C GLY A 29 -22.76 29.12 28.66
N ALA A 30 -23.12 28.71 29.82
CA ALA A 30 -24.37 28.17 30.29
C ALA A 30 -24.52 26.67 30.03
N CYS A 31 -24.40 25.90 31.12
CA CYS A 31 -24.90 24.54 31.31
C CYS A 31 -26.41 24.45 30.94
N SER A 32 -26.76 23.44 30.18
CA SER A 32 -28.12 22.90 30.19
C SER A 32 -28.03 21.41 30.44
N GLN A 33 -28.33 21.04 31.67
CA GLN A 33 -28.68 19.67 32.04
C GLN A 33 -30.10 19.40 31.52
N VAL A 34 -30.26 18.35 30.74
CA VAL A 34 -31.59 17.75 30.52
C VAL A 34 -31.63 16.47 31.35
N THR A 35 -32.34 16.58 32.46
CA THR A 35 -32.77 15.46 33.29
C THR A 35 -33.95 14.75 32.61
N GLY A 36 -33.88 13.43 32.59
CA GLY A 36 -35.01 12.56 32.81
C GLY A 36 -35.78 12.09 31.58
N LEU A 37 -35.73 10.80 31.39
CA LEU A 37 -36.98 10.01 31.35
C LEU A 37 -36.65 8.53 31.61
N ALA A 38 -37.43 8.03 32.51
CA ALA A 38 -37.39 6.71 33.12
C ALA A 38 -37.65 5.56 32.15
N GLY A 39 -36.99 4.46 32.40
CA GLY A 39 -37.53 3.12 32.62
C GLY A 39 -38.41 2.51 31.55
N VAL A 40 -37.84 1.48 30.89
CA VAL A 40 -38.63 0.30 30.55
C VAL A 40 -37.79 -0.95 30.93
N ASN A 41 -38.21 -1.60 31.98
CA ASN A 41 -37.83 -2.96 32.33
C ASN A 41 -38.29 -3.92 31.24
N ALA A 42 -37.36 -4.55 30.55
CA ALA A 42 -37.64 -5.74 29.78
C ALA A 42 -37.48 -6.96 30.70
N THR A 43 -38.57 -7.50 31.12
CA THR A 43 -38.72 -8.73 31.88
C THR A 43 -38.30 -9.92 30.98
N SER A 44 -37.33 -10.67 31.44
CA SER A 44 -37.03 -12.01 30.90
C SER A 44 -38.16 -12.99 31.22
N PRO A 45 -38.61 -13.83 30.28
CA PRO A 45 -39.53 -14.90 30.62
C PRO A 45 -38.78 -16.06 31.31
N SER A 46 -39.21 -16.37 32.50
CA SER A 46 -38.84 -17.53 33.30
C SER A 46 -39.40 -18.81 32.65
N THR A 47 -38.56 -19.78 32.45
CA THR A 47 -38.93 -21.15 32.08
C THR A 47 -39.55 -21.87 33.29
N PRO A 48 -40.72 -22.51 33.19
CA PRO A 48 -41.29 -23.30 34.28
C PRO A 48 -40.59 -24.63 34.47
N PRO A 49 -40.54 -25.17 35.71
CA PRO A 49 -39.90 -26.48 35.98
C PRO A 49 -40.75 -27.63 35.54
N ALA A 50 -40.15 -28.60 34.84
CA ALA A 50 -40.80 -29.83 34.49
C ALA A 50 -40.94 -30.73 35.70
N THR A 51 -42.19 -31.12 35.96
CA THR A 51 -42.63 -32.06 36.99
C THR A 51 -42.29 -33.50 36.54
N SER A 52 -41.59 -34.23 37.38
CA SER A 52 -41.37 -35.67 37.22
C SER A 52 -42.57 -36.48 37.68
N PRO A 53 -43.02 -37.49 36.99
CA PRO A 53 -43.96 -38.48 37.53
C PRO A 53 -43.26 -39.62 38.28
N PRO A 54 -43.97 -40.31 39.22
CA PRO A 54 -43.37 -41.19 40.20
C PRO A 54 -43.10 -42.63 39.65
N ALA A 55 -42.15 -43.25 40.32
CA ALA A 55 -41.65 -44.62 40.10
C ALA A 55 -42.74 -45.65 40.29
N ALA A 56 -42.79 -46.63 39.39
CA ALA A 56 -43.43 -47.94 39.63
C ALA A 56 -42.33 -49.00 39.68
N ALA A 57 -42.23 -49.66 40.79
CA ALA A 57 -41.37 -50.80 41.03
C ALA A 57 -41.87 -52.03 40.24
N GLN A 58 -40.92 -52.68 39.53
CA GLN A 58 -41.10 -54.13 39.19
C GLN A 58 -39.78 -54.84 39.45
N THR A 59 -39.81 -55.71 40.41
CA THR A 59 -38.89 -56.81 40.69
C THR A 59 -38.88 -57.77 39.54
N GLY A 60 -37.71 -58.14 39.06
CA GLY A 60 -37.47 -59.19 38.11
C GLY A 60 -35.99 -59.60 38.08
N GLU A 61 -35.68 -60.58 38.86
CA GLU A 61 -34.44 -61.33 38.92
C GLU A 61 -34.15 -62.03 37.60
N SER A 62 -32.96 -61.89 37.02
CA SER A 62 -32.14 -63.00 36.52
C SER A 62 -30.98 -62.56 35.62
N ALA A 63 -29.85 -63.14 35.91
CA ALA A 63 -28.72 -63.49 35.06
C ALA A 63 -27.83 -62.32 34.53
N GLU A 64 -26.72 -62.24 35.13
CA GLU A 64 -25.48 -61.71 34.64
C GLU A 64 -25.03 -62.42 33.34
N PRO A 65 -24.55 -61.70 32.35
CA PRO A 65 -23.26 -62.03 31.76
C PRO A 65 -22.29 -60.91 31.89
N THR A 66 -21.15 -61.24 32.39
CA THR A 66 -19.93 -60.42 32.44
C THR A 66 -19.64 -59.78 31.09
N ALA A 67 -19.99 -58.51 30.92
CA ALA A 67 -19.53 -57.70 29.78
C ALA A 67 -18.17 -57.14 30.15
N GLU A 68 -17.13 -57.74 29.60
CA GLU A 68 -15.82 -57.12 29.50
C GLU A 68 -16.01 -55.68 29.00
N HIS A 69 -15.65 -54.71 29.83
CA HIS A 69 -15.50 -53.33 29.40
C HIS A 69 -14.36 -53.31 28.38
N GLN A 70 -14.67 -53.43 27.11
CA GLN A 70 -13.78 -52.98 26.05
C GLN A 70 -13.57 -51.51 26.30
N ALA A 71 -12.37 -51.16 26.79
CA ALA A 71 -11.92 -49.76 26.85
C ALA A 71 -12.11 -49.16 25.47
N ALA A 72 -12.95 -48.12 25.36
CA ALA A 72 -13.16 -47.40 24.11
C ALA A 72 -11.78 -46.98 23.60
N GLU A 73 -11.36 -47.57 22.50
CA GLU A 73 -10.11 -47.28 21.83
C GLU A 73 -10.11 -45.78 21.47
N GLN A 74 -9.32 -44.98 22.16
CA GLN A 74 -9.19 -43.57 21.86
C GLN A 74 -8.58 -43.46 20.45
N PRO A 75 -9.15 -42.62 19.55
CA PRO A 75 -8.55 -42.42 18.24
C PRO A 75 -7.07 -41.95 18.46
N PRO A 76 -6.14 -42.47 17.63
CA PRO A 76 -4.75 -42.11 17.74
C PRO A 76 -4.63 -40.57 17.71
N LYS A 77 -3.86 -40.00 18.64
CA LYS A 77 -3.54 -38.58 18.62
C LYS A 77 -2.92 -38.32 17.26
N GLY A 78 -3.64 -37.63 16.38
CA GLY A 78 -3.10 -37.21 15.09
C GLY A 78 -1.84 -36.38 15.35
N ASP A 79 -0.79 -36.68 14.61
CA ASP A 79 0.41 -35.85 14.63
C ASP A 79 0.01 -34.42 14.33
N ASP A 80 0.60 -33.46 15.07
CA ASP A 80 0.38 -32.04 14.79
C ASP A 80 0.67 -31.78 13.30
N PRO A 81 -0.20 -31.03 12.58
CA PRO A 81 0.00 -30.78 11.16
C PRO A 81 1.38 -30.17 10.92
N VAL A 82 2.21 -30.88 10.16
CA VAL A 82 3.54 -30.41 9.78
C VAL A 82 3.38 -29.08 9.03
N LYS A 83 3.85 -27.98 9.62
CA LYS A 83 3.87 -26.69 8.97
C LYS A 83 4.93 -26.70 7.86
N VAL A 84 4.49 -27.03 6.65
CA VAL A 84 5.35 -26.95 5.48
C VAL A 84 5.59 -25.45 5.17
N PRO A 85 6.84 -24.98 5.12
CA PRO A 85 7.11 -23.60 4.71
C PRO A 85 6.58 -23.38 3.29
N PRO A 86 6.05 -22.17 2.99
CA PRO A 86 5.56 -21.88 1.65
C PRO A 86 6.70 -22.02 0.61
N PRO A 87 6.39 -22.50 -0.60
CA PRO A 87 7.40 -22.71 -1.64
C PRO A 87 8.11 -21.38 -1.99
N LYS A 88 9.41 -21.45 -2.23
CA LYS A 88 10.15 -20.31 -2.77
C LYS A 88 9.74 -20.02 -4.21
N LEU A 89 9.16 -18.84 -4.45
CA LEU A 89 8.71 -18.40 -5.78
C LEU A 89 9.75 -17.54 -6.50
N SER A 90 10.69 -16.94 -5.77
CA SER A 90 11.82 -16.21 -6.34
C SER A 90 13.06 -16.28 -5.42
N LYS A 91 14.20 -15.80 -5.91
CA LYS A 91 15.43 -15.64 -5.10
C LYS A 91 15.39 -14.43 -4.15
N TYR A 92 14.43 -13.54 -4.33
CA TYR A 92 14.31 -12.31 -3.55
C TYR A 92 13.48 -12.55 -2.28
N GLU A 93 13.81 -11.79 -1.23
CA GLU A 93 13.06 -11.82 0.02
C GLU A 93 12.44 -10.47 0.31
N TYR A 94 11.13 -10.51 0.57
CA TYR A 94 10.32 -9.34 0.84
C TYR A 94 9.84 -9.30 2.28
N THR A 95 9.48 -8.12 2.74
CA THR A 95 8.77 -7.91 4.01
C THR A 95 7.62 -6.94 3.79
N PHE A 96 6.56 -7.08 4.59
CA PHE A 96 5.45 -6.15 4.56
C PHE A 96 5.95 -4.73 4.90
N PRO A 97 5.54 -3.68 4.17
CA PRO A 97 6.14 -2.35 4.25
C PRO A 97 5.85 -1.57 5.53
N VAL A 98 4.89 -2.01 6.36
CA VAL A 98 4.60 -1.40 7.67
C VAL A 98 4.88 -2.41 8.78
N LYS A 99 5.66 -2.00 9.80
CA LYS A 99 6.00 -2.84 10.93
C LYS A 99 5.55 -2.24 12.27
N GLY A 100 5.29 -3.13 13.22
CA GLY A 100 5.02 -2.76 14.62
C GLY A 100 3.60 -2.22 14.87
N CYS A 101 2.71 -2.28 13.91
CA CYS A 101 1.36 -1.75 14.02
C CYS A 101 0.33 -2.65 13.33
N LYS A 102 -0.90 -2.60 13.81
CA LYS A 102 -2.05 -3.18 13.10
C LYS A 102 -2.33 -2.35 11.86
N THR A 103 -2.52 -3.01 10.72
CA THR A 103 -2.76 -2.39 9.42
C THR A 103 -3.99 -2.96 8.76
N THR A 104 -4.62 -2.16 7.90
CA THR A 104 -5.70 -2.60 7.01
C THR A 104 -5.52 -1.94 5.64
N TYR A 105 -5.95 -2.60 4.58
CA TYR A 105 -5.99 -2.04 3.23
C TYR A 105 -7.09 -2.71 2.40
N GLN A 106 -7.59 -1.99 1.40
CA GLN A 106 -8.59 -2.50 0.49
C GLN A 106 -7.93 -2.97 -0.81
N ARG A 107 -8.37 -4.11 -1.31
CA ARG A 107 -7.94 -4.68 -2.60
C ARG A 107 -8.83 -4.14 -3.73
N GLN A 108 -8.75 -2.83 -3.93
CA GLN A 108 -9.59 -2.17 -4.93
C GLN A 108 -8.78 -1.18 -5.76
N LEU A 109 -8.88 -1.31 -7.08
CA LEU A 109 -8.38 -0.32 -8.04
C LEU A 109 -9.37 0.86 -8.06
N LEU A 110 -8.99 1.97 -7.42
CA LEU A 110 -9.78 3.19 -7.45
C LEU A 110 -9.43 4.04 -8.67
N VAL A 111 -8.23 4.60 -8.69
CA VAL A 111 -7.78 5.52 -9.75
C VAL A 111 -6.43 5.08 -10.31
N LEU A 112 -5.51 4.69 -9.46
CA LEU A 112 -4.16 4.24 -9.80
C LEU A 112 -3.93 2.84 -9.23
N PRO A 113 -3.08 2.00 -9.86
CA PRO A 113 -2.68 0.71 -9.34
C PRO A 113 -1.70 0.88 -8.16
N LYS A 114 -2.24 1.33 -7.05
CA LYS A 114 -1.59 1.55 -5.76
C LYS A 114 -2.52 1.13 -4.63
N THR A 115 -2.04 1.09 -3.39
CA THR A 115 -2.91 0.92 -2.24
C THR A 115 -2.67 1.96 -1.16
N THR A 116 -3.66 2.14 -0.32
CA THR A 116 -3.59 2.90 0.93
C THR A 116 -3.56 1.90 2.06
N ILE A 117 -2.43 1.82 2.77
CA ILE A 117 -2.28 0.98 3.96
C ILE A 117 -2.57 1.85 5.17
N TRP A 118 -3.75 1.67 5.75
CA TRP A 118 -4.17 2.36 6.97
C TRP A 118 -3.36 1.84 8.15
N ALA A 119 -2.74 2.73 8.90
CA ALA A 119 -1.96 2.43 10.08
C ALA A 119 -1.93 3.66 10.99
N PRO A 120 -1.77 3.51 12.32
CA PRO A 120 -1.57 4.64 13.21
C PRO A 120 -0.39 5.54 12.79
N GLN A 121 -0.50 6.84 13.08
CA GLN A 121 0.60 7.78 12.84
C GLN A 121 1.85 7.34 13.61
N GLY A 122 3.01 7.49 12.99
CA GLY A 122 4.28 7.10 13.59
C GLY A 122 4.67 5.63 13.41
N CYS A 123 3.79 4.78 12.85
CA CYS A 123 4.14 3.39 12.51
C CYS A 123 5.34 3.35 11.55
N ALA A 124 6.18 2.34 11.71
CA ALA A 124 7.40 2.23 10.91
C ALA A 124 7.07 1.86 9.44
N PHE A 125 7.42 2.73 8.51
CA PHE A 125 7.56 2.37 7.11
C PHE A 125 8.96 1.82 6.88
N VAL A 126 9.04 0.60 6.36
CA VAL A 126 10.31 -0.11 6.14
C VAL A 126 10.50 -0.50 4.68
N ALA A 127 11.74 -0.68 4.27
CA ALA A 127 12.07 -1.16 2.94
C ALA A 127 11.47 -2.55 2.71
N PRO A 128 10.60 -2.74 1.71
CA PRO A 128 9.99 -4.05 1.45
C PRO A 128 10.99 -5.08 0.95
N ILE A 129 12.10 -4.66 0.38
CA ILE A 129 13.21 -5.48 -0.12
C ILE A 129 14.53 -4.71 0.06
N GLY A 130 15.67 -5.38 0.04
CA GLY A 130 16.97 -4.71 -0.07
C GLY A 130 17.11 -3.96 -1.38
N GLY A 131 17.85 -2.84 -1.38
CA GLY A 131 18.01 -2.04 -2.59
C GLY A 131 18.74 -0.73 -2.36
N VAL A 132 18.44 0.25 -3.21
CA VAL A 132 19.03 1.60 -3.17
C VAL A 132 17.91 2.64 -3.13
N VAL A 133 18.02 3.61 -2.24
CA VAL A 133 17.12 4.76 -2.20
C VAL A 133 17.25 5.53 -3.52
N ASP A 134 16.12 5.77 -4.19
CA ASP A 134 16.08 6.41 -5.50
C ASP A 134 15.67 7.88 -5.40
N GLU A 135 14.50 8.16 -4.82
CA GLU A 135 14.02 9.53 -4.60
C GLU A 135 13.56 9.70 -3.14
N VAL A 136 13.77 10.89 -2.61
CA VAL A 136 13.26 11.32 -1.29
C VAL A 136 12.64 12.69 -1.43
N ASN A 137 11.43 12.87 -0.94
CA ASN A 137 10.79 14.17 -0.80
C ASN A 137 10.51 14.47 0.67
N LEU A 138 11.11 15.54 1.17
CA LEU A 138 10.91 16.03 2.55
C LEU A 138 9.84 17.14 2.63
N GLN A 139 9.33 17.58 1.48
CA GLN A 139 8.38 18.69 1.40
C GLN A 139 6.93 18.21 1.47
N ASN A 140 6.09 18.98 2.13
CA ASN A 140 4.64 18.79 2.15
C ASN A 140 3.97 19.97 1.40
N SER A 141 4.21 20.04 0.10
CA SER A 141 3.82 21.17 -0.75
C SER A 141 2.47 21.02 -1.44
N TRP A 142 1.80 19.89 -1.31
CA TRP A 142 0.50 19.69 -1.93
C TRP A 142 -0.56 20.64 -1.35
N SER A 143 -1.40 21.17 -2.21
CA SER A 143 -2.59 21.94 -1.83
C SER A 143 -3.80 21.52 -2.68
N PRO A 144 -5.02 21.59 -2.13
CA PRO A 144 -6.23 21.27 -2.90
C PRO A 144 -6.45 22.25 -4.05
N ALA A 145 -6.00 23.50 -3.92
CA ALA A 145 -6.20 24.53 -4.93
C ALA A 145 -5.47 24.23 -6.25
N THR A 146 -4.27 23.64 -6.17
CA THR A 146 -3.48 23.28 -7.36
C THR A 146 -3.61 21.81 -7.73
N ASP A 147 -3.88 20.97 -6.75
CA ASP A 147 -3.93 19.52 -6.84
C ASP A 147 -2.82 18.91 -7.71
N ALA A 148 -1.61 19.45 -7.56
CA ALA A 148 -0.46 19.07 -8.36
C ALA A 148 -0.15 17.59 -8.17
N GLY A 149 -0.25 16.80 -9.24
CA GLY A 149 -0.08 15.35 -9.22
C GLY A 149 1.25 14.91 -8.61
N ALA A 150 2.34 15.62 -8.92
CA ALA A 150 3.70 15.35 -8.41
C ALA A 150 3.86 15.53 -6.89
N ALA A 151 2.95 16.27 -6.24
CA ALA A 151 3.01 16.59 -4.81
C ALA A 151 2.02 15.78 -3.96
N ARG A 152 1.15 14.98 -4.59
CA ARG A 152 0.08 14.26 -3.88
C ARG A 152 0.57 13.28 -2.82
N GLU A 153 1.73 12.65 -3.02
CA GLU A 153 2.31 11.74 -2.03
C GLU A 153 2.85 12.44 -0.78
N GLY A 154 2.96 13.79 -0.80
CA GLY A 154 3.57 14.56 0.29
C GLY A 154 5.02 14.17 0.52
N LYS A 155 5.41 13.93 1.76
CA LYS A 155 6.73 13.36 2.08
C LYS A 155 6.74 11.89 1.68
N PHE A 156 7.78 11.48 0.94
CA PHE A 156 7.90 10.11 0.45
C PHE A 156 9.35 9.64 0.35
N VAL A 157 9.51 8.34 0.30
CA VAL A 157 10.75 7.66 -0.07
C VAL A 157 10.45 6.63 -1.14
N THR A 158 11.29 6.56 -2.17
CA THR A 158 11.31 5.45 -3.12
C THR A 158 12.62 4.69 -3.01
N ILE A 159 12.55 3.39 -3.25
CA ILE A 159 13.73 2.54 -3.42
C ILE A 159 13.65 1.80 -4.76
N ILE A 160 14.81 1.54 -5.36
CA ILE A 160 14.94 0.51 -6.40
C ILE A 160 15.43 -0.74 -5.70
N GLY A 161 14.57 -1.76 -5.67
CA GLY A 161 14.89 -3.05 -5.06
C GLY A 161 15.95 -3.81 -5.83
N GLU A 162 16.57 -4.79 -5.18
CA GLU A 162 17.51 -5.74 -5.81
C GLU A 162 16.86 -6.50 -6.97
N ASP A 163 15.55 -6.59 -6.99
CA ASP A 163 14.74 -7.12 -8.07
C ASP A 163 14.56 -6.16 -9.26
N GLY A 164 15.07 -4.92 -9.17
CA GLY A 164 14.98 -3.88 -10.20
C GLY A 164 13.62 -3.18 -10.25
N VAL A 165 12.73 -3.41 -9.28
CA VAL A 165 11.41 -2.78 -9.17
C VAL A 165 11.50 -1.55 -8.26
N ARG A 166 10.73 -0.51 -8.56
CA ARG A 166 10.59 0.67 -7.69
C ARG A 166 9.44 0.46 -6.71
N TYR A 167 9.71 0.76 -5.45
CA TYR A 167 8.74 0.77 -4.35
C TYR A 167 8.66 2.16 -3.77
N LEU A 168 7.46 2.69 -3.62
CA LEU A 168 7.19 4.01 -3.05
C LEU A 168 6.38 3.87 -1.76
N GLY A 169 6.81 4.57 -0.71
CA GLY A 169 6.02 4.87 0.48
C GLY A 169 5.84 6.37 0.64
N GLY A 170 4.61 6.84 0.56
CA GLY A 170 4.22 8.25 0.67
C GLY A 170 3.32 8.53 1.87
N HIS A 171 2.90 9.78 2.02
CA HIS A 171 2.14 10.35 3.14
C HIS A 171 2.90 10.30 4.47
N LEU A 172 4.24 10.23 4.41
CA LEU A 172 5.07 10.09 5.61
C LEU A 172 4.97 11.32 6.51
N ASP A 173 4.99 11.05 7.82
CA ASP A 173 5.18 12.08 8.83
C ASP A 173 6.64 12.55 8.84
N THR A 174 7.55 11.57 8.90
CA THR A 174 9.00 11.79 8.88
C THR A 174 9.69 10.78 7.96
N VAL A 175 10.80 11.19 7.37
CA VAL A 175 11.78 10.31 6.74
C VAL A 175 12.87 10.00 7.78
N ALA A 176 13.34 8.78 7.83
CA ALA A 176 14.36 8.36 8.80
C ALA A 176 15.72 9.02 8.49
N ASP A 177 16.50 9.28 9.55
CA ASP A 177 17.82 9.85 9.43
C ASP A 177 18.73 8.99 8.56
N GLY A 178 19.55 9.64 7.73
CA GLY A 178 20.47 8.98 6.80
C GLY A 178 19.80 8.40 5.53
N VAL A 179 18.47 8.40 5.41
CA VAL A 179 17.76 8.00 4.19
C VAL A 179 17.84 9.12 3.16
N ARG A 180 18.67 8.93 2.14
CA ARG A 180 18.88 9.88 1.03
C ARG A 180 19.20 9.12 -0.26
N PRO A 181 18.96 9.73 -1.43
CA PRO A 181 19.24 9.09 -2.72
C PRO A 181 20.66 8.51 -2.79
N GLY A 182 20.77 7.30 -3.35
CA GLY A 182 22.02 6.56 -3.48
C GLY A 182 22.39 5.68 -2.27
N VAL A 183 21.74 5.83 -1.12
CA VAL A 183 22.04 5.00 0.07
C VAL A 183 21.46 3.60 -0.11
N ARG A 184 22.27 2.57 0.20
CA ARG A 184 21.81 1.18 0.26
C ARG A 184 21.02 0.91 1.52
N VAL A 185 19.93 0.16 1.37
CA VAL A 185 19.06 -0.27 2.46
C VAL A 185 18.84 -1.77 2.40
N LYS A 186 18.61 -2.38 3.57
CA LYS A 186 18.28 -3.80 3.70
C LYS A 186 16.76 -3.97 3.81
N ALA A 187 16.24 -5.13 3.43
CA ALA A 187 14.84 -5.48 3.67
C ALA A 187 14.49 -5.29 5.16
N GLY A 188 13.39 -4.60 5.43
CA GLY A 188 12.96 -4.28 6.78
C GLY A 188 13.65 -3.11 7.46
N GLN A 189 14.60 -2.45 6.81
CA GLN A 189 15.23 -1.22 7.32
C GLN A 189 14.22 -0.07 7.36
N LEU A 190 14.24 0.72 8.43
CA LEU A 190 13.37 1.90 8.59
C LEU A 190 13.68 2.93 7.51
N LEU A 191 12.66 3.36 6.78
CA LEU A 191 12.72 4.42 5.78
C LEU A 191 12.03 5.70 6.24
N GLY A 192 11.03 5.58 7.11
CA GLY A 192 10.27 6.71 7.62
C GLY A 192 9.13 6.26 8.51
N ARG A 193 8.24 7.19 8.84
CA ARG A 193 7.08 6.91 9.69
C ARG A 193 5.80 7.34 8.99
N VAL A 194 4.77 6.51 9.12
CA VAL A 194 3.43 6.76 8.58
C VAL A 194 2.87 8.08 9.11
N GLY A 195 2.27 8.85 8.23
CA GLY A 195 1.66 10.14 8.55
C GLY A 195 0.43 10.42 7.71
N ARG A 196 0.23 11.70 7.38
CA ARG A 196 -0.89 12.22 6.56
C ARG A 196 -0.46 13.40 5.69
N THR A 197 0.77 13.43 5.22
CA THR A 197 1.22 14.51 4.33
C THR A 197 0.64 14.36 2.92
N GLY A 198 0.79 15.36 2.09
CA GLY A 198 0.22 15.38 0.76
C GLY A 198 -1.32 15.44 0.79
N ASN A 199 -1.96 14.75 -0.12
CA ASN A 199 -3.42 14.74 -0.23
C ASN A 199 -4.12 13.85 0.83
N ALA A 200 -3.35 13.23 1.72
CA ALA A 200 -3.89 12.51 2.88
C ALA A 200 -4.11 13.39 4.12
N ARG A 201 -3.79 14.68 4.07
CA ARG A 201 -3.84 15.58 5.24
C ARG A 201 -5.18 15.62 5.95
N ASP A 202 -6.27 15.45 5.22
CA ASP A 202 -7.65 15.51 5.72
C ASP A 202 -8.25 14.09 5.92
N THR A 203 -7.42 13.03 5.87
CA THR A 203 -7.81 11.64 6.10
C THR A 203 -7.16 11.09 7.37
N GLY A 204 -7.50 9.84 7.73
CA GLY A 204 -6.73 9.10 8.74
C GLY A 204 -5.30 8.84 8.30
N PRO A 205 -4.36 8.59 9.25
CA PRO A 205 -2.99 8.27 8.91
C PRO A 205 -2.90 7.00 8.06
N ASN A 206 -2.05 7.06 7.02
CA ASN A 206 -1.88 5.93 6.11
C ASN A 206 -0.56 6.01 5.34
N LEU A 207 -0.10 4.88 4.86
CA LEU A 207 0.99 4.78 3.91
C LEU A 207 0.41 4.67 2.49
N TYR A 208 0.75 5.61 1.62
CA TYR A 208 0.60 5.44 0.18
C TYR A 208 1.64 4.43 -0.30
N PHE A 209 1.24 3.26 -0.76
CA PHE A 209 2.17 2.24 -1.23
C PHE A 209 1.96 1.95 -2.71
N ALA A 210 3.04 2.00 -3.48
CA ALA A 210 3.00 1.78 -4.93
C ALA A 210 4.20 0.98 -5.44
N ILE A 211 3.96 0.22 -6.50
CA ILE A 211 4.94 -0.59 -7.22
C ILE A 211 5.02 -0.07 -8.67
N SER A 212 6.24 0.16 -9.15
CA SER A 212 6.50 0.66 -10.50
C SER A 212 7.92 0.32 -10.95
N TRP A 213 8.40 0.95 -11.99
CA TRP A 213 9.80 0.87 -12.44
C TRP A 213 10.48 2.23 -12.36
N LYS A 214 11.81 2.22 -12.41
CA LYS A 214 12.60 3.44 -12.34
C LYS A 214 12.37 4.32 -13.57
N THR A 215 12.11 5.61 -13.33
CA THR A 215 12.06 6.68 -14.33
C THR A 215 12.73 7.92 -13.74
N GLY A 216 13.05 8.89 -14.59
CA GLY A 216 13.47 10.20 -14.10
C GLY A 216 12.34 10.95 -13.37
N PRO A 217 12.65 11.94 -12.52
CA PRO A 217 11.69 12.66 -11.70
C PRO A 217 10.62 13.42 -12.50
N ALA A 218 10.90 13.74 -13.75
CA ALA A 218 9.93 14.35 -14.66
C ALA A 218 8.73 13.44 -14.98
N TYR A 219 8.89 12.13 -14.83
CA TYR A 219 7.84 11.12 -15.04
C TYR A 219 7.22 10.65 -13.72
N TRP A 220 6.93 11.60 -12.84
CA TRP A 220 6.41 11.36 -11.50
C TRP A 220 5.15 10.48 -11.46
N TRP A 221 4.33 10.49 -12.52
CA TRP A 221 3.12 9.65 -12.57
C TRP A 221 3.41 8.14 -12.63
N VAL A 222 4.56 7.72 -13.19
CA VAL A 222 5.00 6.32 -13.15
C VAL A 222 5.33 5.91 -11.72
N ARG A 223 6.00 6.78 -10.96
CA ARG A 223 6.31 6.56 -9.54
C ARG A 223 5.06 6.28 -8.72
N ARG A 224 3.93 6.89 -9.06
CA ARG A 224 2.69 6.80 -8.30
C ARG A 224 1.98 5.45 -8.37
N GLY A 225 2.44 4.52 -9.19
CA GLY A 225 1.93 3.16 -9.27
C GLY A 225 1.60 2.73 -10.69
N MET A 226 2.11 1.56 -11.04
CA MET A 226 1.90 0.94 -12.35
C MET A 226 1.45 -0.52 -12.21
N VAL A 227 1.69 -1.14 -11.05
CA VAL A 227 1.35 -2.53 -10.76
C VAL A 227 0.51 -2.60 -9.50
N GLU A 228 -0.58 -3.33 -9.55
CA GLU A 228 -1.45 -3.58 -8.40
C GLU A 228 -0.67 -4.32 -7.31
N PRO A 229 -0.62 -3.77 -6.08
CA PRO A 229 0.27 -4.29 -5.04
C PRO A 229 -0.33 -5.38 -4.16
N TRP A 230 -1.65 -5.63 -4.24
CA TRP A 230 -2.40 -6.39 -3.22
C TRP A 230 -1.93 -7.83 -3.05
N ASP A 231 -1.76 -8.58 -4.15
CA ASP A 231 -1.36 -10.00 -4.08
C ASP A 231 0.03 -10.15 -3.44
N TYR A 232 0.92 -9.20 -3.70
CA TYR A 232 2.26 -9.18 -3.09
C TYR A 232 2.19 -8.84 -1.61
N LEU A 233 1.39 -7.83 -1.23
CA LEU A 233 1.19 -7.45 0.16
C LEU A 233 0.58 -8.59 0.98
N ASP A 234 -0.44 -9.28 0.43
CA ASP A 234 -1.06 -10.44 1.07
C ASP A 234 -0.04 -11.56 1.28
N ALA A 235 0.74 -11.88 0.24
CA ALA A 235 1.78 -12.89 0.32
C ALA A 235 2.84 -12.55 1.37
N TRP A 236 3.33 -11.31 1.38
CA TRP A 236 4.34 -10.87 2.35
C TRP A 236 3.81 -10.83 3.79
N ALA A 237 2.53 -10.48 3.98
CA ALA A 237 1.89 -10.48 5.29
C ALA A 237 1.64 -11.89 5.84
N THR A 238 1.34 -12.87 4.96
CA THR A 238 1.01 -14.25 5.34
C THR A 238 2.19 -15.21 5.32
N GLY A 239 3.41 -14.71 5.10
CA GLY A 239 4.64 -15.49 5.21
C GLY A 239 5.26 -15.94 3.88
N ASN A 240 4.57 -15.80 2.73
CA ASN A 240 5.20 -16.03 1.42
C ASN A 240 6.04 -14.82 0.99
N ARG A 241 7.20 -14.70 1.61
CA ARG A 241 8.12 -13.57 1.43
C ARG A 241 8.90 -13.61 0.12
N THR A 242 8.70 -14.60 -0.71
CA THR A 242 9.42 -14.76 -1.99
C THR A 242 8.55 -14.48 -3.21
N TYR A 243 7.29 -14.08 -3.02
CA TYR A 243 6.41 -13.68 -4.12
C TYR A 243 6.80 -12.31 -4.66
N SER A 244 7.31 -12.27 -5.90
CA SER A 244 7.97 -11.10 -6.48
C SER A 244 7.10 -10.39 -7.53
N PRO A 245 7.00 -9.05 -7.50
CA PRO A 245 6.33 -8.28 -8.55
C PRO A 245 7.17 -8.09 -9.81
N ARG A 246 8.44 -8.54 -9.81
CA ARG A 246 9.42 -8.24 -10.87
C ARG A 246 8.91 -8.58 -12.28
N GLU A 247 8.45 -9.80 -12.50
CA GLU A 247 8.05 -10.26 -13.84
C GLU A 247 6.88 -9.44 -14.37
N LYS A 248 5.83 -9.26 -13.57
CA LYS A 248 4.67 -8.44 -13.94
C LYS A 248 5.08 -7.00 -14.23
N THR A 249 5.98 -6.43 -13.41
CA THR A 249 6.46 -5.05 -13.57
C THR A 249 7.25 -4.87 -14.86
N LEU A 250 8.19 -5.78 -15.14
CA LEU A 250 9.03 -5.70 -16.35
C LEU A 250 8.22 -5.97 -17.63
N ALA A 251 7.29 -6.92 -17.60
CA ALA A 251 6.39 -7.18 -18.72
C ALA A 251 5.50 -5.95 -19.02
N LEU A 252 4.96 -5.30 -17.99
CA LEU A 252 4.16 -4.10 -18.16
C LEU A 252 4.99 -2.92 -18.69
N ARG A 253 6.22 -2.74 -18.18
CA ARG A 253 7.18 -1.75 -18.70
C ARG A 253 7.50 -2.01 -20.17
N GLY A 254 7.73 -3.27 -20.56
CA GLY A 254 7.96 -3.65 -21.97
C GLY A 254 6.77 -3.30 -22.87
N LYS A 255 5.53 -3.50 -22.39
CA LYS A 255 4.30 -3.20 -23.13
C LYS A 255 4.02 -1.69 -23.26
N LEU A 256 4.23 -0.91 -22.19
CA LEU A 256 3.86 0.50 -22.13
C LEU A 256 5.02 1.45 -22.50
N GLY A 257 6.25 0.93 -22.57
CA GLY A 257 7.46 1.71 -22.68
C GLY A 257 7.96 2.18 -21.30
N GLU A 258 9.18 2.68 -21.28
CA GLU A 258 9.83 3.16 -20.06
C GLU A 258 9.13 4.39 -19.47
N THR A 259 8.68 5.28 -20.34
CA THR A 259 8.08 6.58 -20.00
C THR A 259 6.71 6.74 -20.68
N PRO A 260 5.69 5.96 -20.26
CA PRO A 260 4.36 6.07 -20.83
C PRO A 260 3.78 7.47 -20.63
N ALA A 261 2.87 7.88 -21.47
CA ALA A 261 2.15 9.14 -21.31
C ALA A 261 1.35 9.15 -20.00
N CYS A 262 1.28 10.30 -19.35
CA CYS A 262 0.41 10.45 -18.18
C CYS A 262 -1.06 10.32 -18.60
N ALA A 263 -1.79 9.39 -17.97
CA ALA A 263 -3.20 9.14 -18.25
C ALA A 263 -4.14 9.62 -17.16
N VAL A 264 -3.65 9.73 -15.92
CA VAL A 264 -4.49 9.97 -14.74
C VAL A 264 -3.88 11.02 -13.83
N GLN A 265 -4.71 11.99 -13.41
CA GLN A 265 -4.33 13.05 -12.47
C GLN A 265 -3.05 13.80 -12.88
N CYS A 266 -2.99 14.16 -14.16
CA CYS A 266 -1.80 14.76 -14.78
C CYS A 266 -1.63 16.27 -14.51
N GLY A 267 -2.41 16.87 -13.63
CA GLY A 267 -2.32 18.28 -13.25
C GLY A 267 -0.92 18.68 -12.82
N GLY A 268 -0.41 19.81 -13.34
CA GLY A 268 0.94 20.27 -13.05
C GLY A 268 2.06 19.65 -13.89
N THR A 269 1.76 18.78 -14.85
CA THR A 269 2.75 18.37 -15.83
C THR A 269 3.06 19.53 -16.77
N LYS A 270 4.28 20.06 -16.72
CA LYS A 270 4.83 20.76 -17.90
C LYS A 270 4.78 19.71 -19.03
N LYS A 271 4.37 20.16 -20.25
CA LYS A 271 4.39 19.26 -21.43
C LYS A 271 5.77 18.63 -21.53
N VAL A 272 5.90 17.40 -21.02
CA VAL A 272 7.11 16.61 -21.28
C VAL A 272 7.02 16.24 -22.76
N PRO A 273 8.06 16.47 -23.59
CA PRO A 273 8.06 16.01 -24.97
C PRO A 273 7.69 14.53 -24.97
N GLN A 274 6.60 14.16 -25.60
CA GLN A 274 6.29 12.75 -25.80
C GLN A 274 7.47 12.17 -26.59
N ALA A 275 8.15 11.20 -25.99
CA ALA A 275 9.08 10.37 -26.74
C ALA A 275 8.29 9.86 -27.96
N GLY A 276 8.76 10.23 -29.15
CA GLY A 276 7.99 10.15 -30.37
C GLY A 276 7.25 8.82 -30.49
N LYS A 277 5.94 8.89 -30.70
CA LYS A 277 5.27 7.81 -31.39
C LYS A 277 6.07 7.61 -32.66
N THR A 278 6.79 6.50 -32.78
CA THR A 278 7.20 5.98 -34.07
C THR A 278 5.89 5.92 -34.87
N GLN A 279 5.69 6.89 -35.72
CA GLN A 279 4.58 6.85 -36.64
C GLN A 279 4.83 5.59 -37.46
N GLU A 280 4.00 4.60 -37.24
CA GLU A 280 3.85 3.49 -38.16
C GLU A 280 3.63 4.11 -39.53
N PRO A 281 4.47 3.78 -40.54
CA PRO A 281 4.35 4.41 -41.86
C PRO A 281 2.91 4.18 -42.34
N LYS A 282 2.18 5.26 -42.52
CA LYS A 282 0.83 5.24 -43.08
C LYS A 282 0.92 4.45 -44.41
N PRO A 283 0.20 3.32 -44.58
CA PRO A 283 0.27 2.57 -45.83
C PRO A 283 -0.14 3.50 -46.95
N LYS A 284 0.78 3.72 -47.89
CA LYS A 284 0.47 4.39 -49.15
C LYS A 284 -0.63 3.57 -49.85
N ARG A 285 -1.81 4.15 -49.98
CA ARG A 285 -2.90 3.62 -50.77
C ARG A 285 -2.44 3.61 -52.21
N THR A 286 -1.96 2.48 -52.68
CA THR A 286 -1.83 2.22 -54.14
C THR A 286 -3.10 1.52 -54.56
N ASP A 287 -3.94 2.26 -55.29
CA ASP A 287 -5.01 1.66 -56.03
C ASP A 287 -4.40 0.70 -57.07
N LYS A 288 -4.84 -0.53 -57.03
CA LYS A 288 -4.86 -1.64 -57.99
C LYS A 288 -4.16 -2.91 -57.45
N GLY A 289 -4.96 -3.98 -57.39
CA GLY A 289 -4.50 -5.34 -57.29
C GLY A 289 -5.04 -6.12 -56.14
N VAL A 290 -6.10 -6.86 -56.36
CA VAL A 290 -6.58 -7.95 -55.52
C VAL A 290 -5.44 -8.97 -55.38
N VAL A 291 -4.87 -9.12 -54.20
CA VAL A 291 -3.92 -10.20 -53.88
C VAL A 291 -4.66 -11.23 -53.04
N THR A 292 -4.98 -12.35 -53.66
CA THR A 292 -5.47 -13.56 -53.03
C THR A 292 -4.30 -14.20 -52.27
N VAL A 293 -4.34 -14.25 -50.95
CA VAL A 293 -3.35 -14.96 -50.14
C VAL A 293 -3.84 -16.39 -49.97
N THR A 294 -3.17 -17.32 -50.62
CA THR A 294 -3.34 -18.76 -50.40
C THR A 294 -2.53 -19.21 -49.21
N PRO A 295 -3.10 -19.87 -48.18
CA PRO A 295 -2.32 -20.37 -47.08
C PRO A 295 -1.48 -21.57 -47.53
N SER A 296 -0.16 -21.47 -47.38
CA SER A 296 0.77 -22.57 -47.61
C SER A 296 0.77 -23.48 -46.37
N ILE A 297 0.19 -24.64 -46.51
CA ILE A 297 0.28 -25.72 -45.52
C ILE A 297 1.58 -26.47 -45.79
N ALA A 298 2.56 -26.38 -44.89
CA ALA A 298 3.74 -27.23 -44.94
C ALA A 298 3.41 -28.62 -44.32
N PRO A 299 3.85 -29.72 -44.94
CA PRO A 299 3.55 -31.05 -44.46
C PRO A 299 4.44 -31.41 -43.26
N PHE A 300 3.80 -32.01 -42.25
CA PHE A 300 4.49 -32.71 -41.15
C PHE A 300 5.29 -33.90 -41.72
N GLY A 301 6.62 -33.84 -41.58
CA GLY A 301 7.49 -34.98 -41.79
C GLY A 301 7.60 -35.81 -40.51
N GLN A 302 7.19 -37.09 -40.61
CA GLN A 302 7.50 -38.14 -39.65
C GLN A 302 9.01 -38.51 -39.81
N GLN A 303 9.75 -38.55 -38.72
CA GLN A 303 10.66 -39.62 -38.32
C GLN A 303 11.02 -39.48 -36.85
#